data_c2783afa1b89c341826f187e80083605
#
_entry.id   c2783afa1b89c341826f187e80083605
#
_cell.length_a   1.000
_cell.length_b   1.000
_cell.length_c   1.000
_cell.angle_alpha   90.00
_cell.angle_beta   90.00
_cell.angle_gamma   90.00
#
_symmetry.space_group_name_H-M   'P 1'
#
loop_
_entity.id
_entity.type
_entity.pdbx_description
1 polymer ?
#
loop_
_entity_poly.entity_id
_entity_poly.type
_entity_poly.pdbx_seq_one_letter_code
_entity_poly.pdbx_strand_id
1 'polypeptide(L)'
;LEASHAAVARAASHCRQGLGPALVHAHVTRPYSHSLSDDEAQYRTAEELAAQAARDPIVRLRERLRTEGVLSEAEVERIHTEVDAEIIEAAERALRQPHARPESALDFVYSPDVDPTSARFDAETAGAESETGLTMVETINQTLRDEMARDPRVLVFGQDVADASRADALTQVKGKGGVFKATAGLQREFGDARVFNTPLAEANIIGRAVGMAVRGFKPIPEIQFLDYIWPAYMQLHNEVPLIRW
;
A
#
# COMPACT_ATOMS: atom_id res chain seq x y z
N LEU A 1 -0.05 1.91 -25.15
CA LEU A 1 -0.42 0.49 -25.34
C LEU A 1 0.58 -0.24 -26.22
N GLU A 2 0.85 0.22 -27.44
CA GLU A 2 1.76 -0.45 -28.37
C GLU A 2 3.20 -0.55 -27.85
N ALA A 3 3.74 0.53 -27.28
CA ALA A 3 5.07 0.52 -26.69
C ALA A 3 5.19 -0.53 -25.57
N SER A 4 4.16 -0.67 -24.73
CA SER A 4 4.10 -1.69 -23.68
C SER A 4 4.04 -3.09 -24.29
N HIS A 5 3.17 -3.31 -25.28
CA HIS A 5 3.09 -4.58 -26.00
C HIS A 5 4.44 -4.95 -26.63
N ALA A 6 5.06 -4.03 -27.36
CA ALA A 6 6.35 -4.27 -28.02
C ALA A 6 7.48 -4.56 -26.98
N ALA A 7 7.49 -3.88 -25.85
CA ALA A 7 8.48 -4.13 -24.80
C ALA A 7 8.31 -5.52 -24.20
N VAL A 8 7.07 -5.92 -23.87
CA VAL A 8 6.78 -7.26 -23.33
C VAL A 8 7.06 -8.34 -24.37
N ALA A 9 6.70 -8.13 -25.64
CA ALA A 9 6.97 -9.08 -26.71
C ALA A 9 8.49 -9.31 -26.91
N ARG A 10 9.30 -8.25 -26.88
CA ARG A 10 10.77 -8.37 -26.92
C ARG A 10 11.30 -9.14 -25.71
N ALA A 11 10.85 -8.81 -24.49
CA ALA A 11 11.29 -9.50 -23.29
C ALA A 11 10.93 -10.99 -23.33
N ALA A 12 9.69 -11.32 -23.74
CA ALA A 12 9.25 -12.70 -23.89
C ALA A 12 10.05 -13.46 -24.94
N SER A 13 10.35 -12.83 -26.09
CA SER A 13 11.18 -13.42 -27.12
C SER A 13 12.60 -13.69 -26.63
N HIS A 14 13.21 -12.74 -25.90
CA HIS A 14 14.53 -12.89 -25.30
C HIS A 14 14.59 -14.12 -24.37
N CYS A 15 13.62 -14.24 -23.47
CA CYS A 15 13.55 -15.37 -22.54
C CYS A 15 13.33 -16.71 -23.27
N ARG A 16 12.43 -16.75 -24.27
CA ARG A 16 12.16 -17.97 -25.06
C ARG A 16 13.35 -18.46 -25.88
N GLN A 17 14.23 -17.55 -26.27
CA GLN A 17 15.48 -17.88 -26.95
C GLN A 17 16.58 -18.37 -25.98
N GLY A 18 16.30 -18.48 -24.69
CA GLY A 18 17.29 -18.92 -23.69
C GLY A 18 18.37 -17.88 -23.38
N LEU A 19 18.17 -16.60 -23.74
CA LEU A 19 19.12 -15.51 -23.52
C LEU A 19 19.18 -14.98 -22.09
N GLY A 20 18.38 -15.55 -21.19
CA GLY A 20 18.32 -15.20 -19.77
C GLY A 20 17.02 -14.47 -19.38
N PRO A 21 16.90 -14.04 -18.12
CA PRO A 21 15.74 -13.28 -17.64
C PRO A 21 15.73 -11.87 -18.24
N ALA A 22 14.52 -11.30 -18.33
CA ALA A 22 14.32 -9.94 -18.79
C ALA A 22 13.50 -9.14 -17.80
N LEU A 23 13.85 -7.87 -17.59
CA LEU A 23 13.10 -6.92 -16.78
C LEU A 23 12.46 -5.87 -17.69
N VAL A 24 11.14 -5.67 -17.54
CA VAL A 24 10.42 -4.57 -18.19
C VAL A 24 10.07 -3.53 -17.13
N HIS A 25 10.73 -2.37 -17.16
CA HIS A 25 10.44 -1.25 -16.31
C HIS A 25 9.39 -0.35 -16.99
N ALA A 26 8.15 -0.35 -16.50
CA ALA A 26 7.05 0.42 -17.05
C ALA A 26 6.88 1.76 -16.31
N HIS A 27 7.04 2.87 -17.04
CA HIS A 27 6.65 4.20 -16.56
C HIS A 27 5.18 4.43 -16.91
N VAL A 28 4.32 4.28 -15.92
CA VAL A 28 2.88 4.33 -16.11
C VAL A 28 2.28 5.65 -15.62
N THR A 29 1.09 5.94 -16.13
CA THR A 29 0.25 7.04 -15.65
C THR A 29 -0.93 6.46 -14.90
N ARG A 30 -1.16 6.93 -13.67
CA ARG A 30 -2.37 6.64 -12.91
C ARG A 30 -3.32 7.84 -13.05
N PRO A 31 -4.42 7.73 -13.82
CA PRO A 31 -5.28 8.89 -14.13
C PRO A 31 -6.17 9.33 -12.97
N TYR A 32 -6.32 8.51 -11.93
CA TYR A 32 -7.19 8.78 -10.78
C TYR A 32 -6.44 8.60 -9.47
N SER A 33 -7.01 9.10 -8.37
CA SER A 33 -6.53 8.87 -7.02
C SER A 33 -6.36 7.36 -6.73
N HIS A 34 -5.50 7.02 -5.77
CA HIS A 34 -5.20 5.65 -5.41
C HIS A 34 -6.43 4.85 -4.98
N SER A 35 -7.35 5.50 -4.28
CA SER A 35 -8.61 4.92 -3.81
C SER A 35 -9.68 5.99 -3.74
N LEU A 36 -10.93 5.60 -3.46
CA LEU A 36 -12.03 6.55 -3.26
C LEU A 36 -11.82 7.49 -2.07
N SER A 37 -11.04 7.07 -1.08
CA SER A 37 -10.72 7.86 0.10
C SER A 37 -9.44 8.68 -0.04
N ASP A 38 -8.69 8.51 -1.13
CA ASP A 38 -7.46 9.24 -1.39
C ASP A 38 -7.76 10.53 -2.16
N ASP A 39 -7.21 11.64 -1.68
CA ASP A 39 -7.26 12.93 -2.37
C ASP A 39 -5.86 13.33 -2.78
N GLU A 40 -5.52 13.09 -4.03
CA GLU A 40 -4.18 13.36 -4.56
C GLU A 40 -3.86 14.86 -4.67
N ALA A 41 -4.84 15.75 -4.59
CA ALA A 41 -4.59 17.19 -4.51
C ALA A 41 -3.87 17.58 -3.20
N GLN A 42 -3.87 16.72 -2.20
CA GLN A 42 -3.13 16.95 -0.96
C GLN A 42 -1.61 16.76 -1.08
N TYR A 43 -1.14 16.09 -2.15
CA TYR A 43 0.27 15.74 -2.33
C TYR A 43 0.79 15.92 -3.76
N ARG A 44 -0.06 16.31 -4.72
CA ARG A 44 0.29 16.65 -6.10
C ARG A 44 -0.20 18.06 -6.45
N THR A 45 0.56 18.73 -7.28
CA THR A 45 0.15 20.04 -7.80
C THR A 45 -0.87 19.91 -8.93
N ALA A 46 -1.64 20.94 -9.17
CA ALA A 46 -2.57 20.98 -10.30
C ALA A 46 -1.86 20.81 -11.65
N GLU A 47 -0.63 21.31 -11.77
CA GLU A 47 0.20 21.19 -12.97
C GLU A 47 0.62 19.72 -13.21
N GLU A 48 1.03 19.02 -12.14
CA GLU A 48 1.37 17.59 -12.22
C GLU A 48 0.17 16.75 -12.63
N LEU A 49 -1.01 17.03 -12.08
CA LEU A 49 -2.26 16.35 -12.44
C LEU A 49 -2.65 16.59 -13.90
N ALA A 50 -2.56 17.83 -14.37
CA ALA A 50 -2.84 18.18 -15.77
C ALA A 50 -1.85 17.51 -16.74
N ALA A 51 -0.56 17.53 -16.42
CA ALA A 51 0.47 16.86 -17.21
C ALA A 51 0.29 15.34 -17.26
N GLN A 52 -0.25 14.76 -16.20
CA GLN A 52 -0.58 13.35 -16.13
C GLN A 52 -1.80 13.00 -16.97
N ALA A 53 -2.88 13.79 -16.87
CA ALA A 53 -4.09 13.60 -17.67
C ALA A 53 -3.79 13.69 -19.19
N ALA A 54 -2.92 14.58 -19.61
CA ALA A 54 -2.50 14.70 -21.00
C ALA A 54 -1.75 13.48 -21.55
N ARG A 55 -1.29 12.58 -20.67
CA ARG A 55 -0.61 11.32 -21.03
C ARG A 55 -1.52 10.09 -20.96
N ASP A 56 -2.80 10.25 -20.71
CA ASP A 56 -3.76 9.15 -20.63
C ASP A 56 -3.67 8.27 -21.90
N PRO A 57 -3.31 6.99 -21.77
CA PRO A 57 -3.12 6.12 -22.92
C PRO A 57 -4.44 5.79 -23.64
N ILE A 58 -5.58 5.86 -22.96
CA ILE A 58 -6.91 5.59 -23.55
C ILE A 58 -7.27 6.72 -24.49
N VAL A 59 -7.18 7.96 -24.02
CA VAL A 59 -7.47 9.14 -24.83
C VAL A 59 -6.53 9.21 -26.06
N ARG A 60 -5.24 8.96 -25.85
CA ARG A 60 -4.26 8.99 -26.94
C ARG A 60 -4.48 7.86 -27.96
N LEU A 61 -4.88 6.67 -27.53
CA LEU A 61 -5.18 5.58 -28.44
C LEU A 61 -6.44 5.89 -29.28
N ARG A 62 -7.50 6.39 -28.64
CA ARG A 62 -8.74 6.78 -29.34
C ARG A 62 -8.43 7.80 -30.45
N GLU A 63 -7.72 8.87 -30.12
CA GLU A 63 -7.34 9.91 -31.10
C GLU A 63 -6.51 9.34 -32.24
N ARG A 64 -5.58 8.43 -31.95
CA ARG A 64 -4.77 7.78 -32.97
C ARG A 64 -5.62 6.92 -33.90
N LEU A 65 -6.47 6.04 -33.36
CA LEU A 65 -7.33 5.15 -34.18
C LEU A 65 -8.29 5.95 -35.05
N ARG A 66 -8.77 7.09 -34.53
CA ARG A 66 -9.61 8.02 -35.30
C ARG A 66 -8.81 8.70 -36.44
N THR A 67 -7.61 9.17 -36.15
CA THR A 67 -6.74 9.85 -37.15
C THR A 67 -6.27 8.88 -38.25
N GLU A 68 -6.01 7.63 -37.89
CA GLU A 68 -5.63 6.57 -38.83
C GLU A 68 -6.84 5.99 -39.60
N GLY A 69 -8.05 6.43 -39.32
CA GLY A 69 -9.27 5.96 -39.98
C GLY A 69 -9.67 4.52 -39.63
N VAL A 70 -9.13 3.98 -38.52
CA VAL A 70 -9.46 2.64 -38.03
C VAL A 70 -10.80 2.62 -37.33
N LEU A 71 -11.14 3.70 -36.62
CA LEU A 71 -12.44 3.90 -35.96
C LEU A 71 -13.04 5.25 -36.36
N SER A 72 -14.32 5.23 -36.69
CA SER A 72 -15.12 6.43 -36.83
C SER A 72 -15.61 6.95 -35.46
N GLU A 73 -16.02 8.20 -35.38
CA GLU A 73 -16.63 8.76 -34.17
C GLU A 73 -17.89 8.00 -33.76
N ALA A 74 -18.70 7.57 -34.73
CA ALA A 74 -19.88 6.77 -34.46
C ALA A 74 -19.60 5.40 -33.86
N GLU A 75 -18.47 4.78 -34.25
CA GLU A 75 -18.02 3.52 -33.65
C GLU A 75 -17.49 3.71 -32.24
N VAL A 76 -16.78 4.79 -31.97
CA VAL A 76 -16.34 5.15 -30.62
C VAL A 76 -17.54 5.34 -29.70
N GLU A 77 -18.53 6.10 -30.12
CA GLU A 77 -19.74 6.35 -29.35
C GLU A 77 -20.57 5.06 -29.12
N ARG A 78 -20.65 4.20 -30.13
CA ARG A 78 -21.29 2.89 -29.97
C ARG A 78 -20.58 2.03 -28.92
N ILE A 79 -19.25 1.98 -28.97
CA ILE A 79 -18.44 1.23 -27.97
C ILE A 79 -18.69 1.77 -26.57
N HIS A 80 -18.69 3.08 -26.36
CA HIS A 80 -18.99 3.69 -25.07
C HIS A 80 -20.38 3.29 -24.58
N THR A 81 -21.39 3.42 -25.42
CA THR A 81 -22.77 3.09 -25.08
C THR A 81 -22.93 1.59 -24.70
N GLU A 82 -22.31 0.69 -25.45
CA GLU A 82 -22.35 -0.74 -25.18
C GLU A 82 -21.65 -1.10 -23.85
N VAL A 83 -20.46 -0.52 -23.59
CA VAL A 83 -19.72 -0.76 -22.36
C VAL A 83 -20.45 -0.18 -21.14
N ASP A 84 -21.01 1.02 -21.26
CA ASP A 84 -21.79 1.63 -20.17
C ASP A 84 -23.02 0.79 -19.83
N ALA A 85 -23.73 0.28 -20.84
CA ALA A 85 -24.88 -0.61 -20.64
C ALA A 85 -24.46 -1.91 -19.94
N GLU A 86 -23.35 -2.53 -20.35
CA GLU A 86 -22.83 -3.75 -19.73
C GLU A 86 -22.45 -3.53 -18.26
N ILE A 87 -21.80 -2.41 -17.95
CA ILE A 87 -21.42 -2.05 -16.58
C ILE A 87 -22.65 -1.83 -15.71
N ILE A 88 -23.64 -1.09 -16.20
CA ILE A 88 -24.90 -0.83 -15.48
C ILE A 88 -25.62 -2.15 -15.21
N GLU A 89 -25.79 -3.01 -16.22
CA GLU A 89 -26.41 -4.32 -16.04
C GLU A 89 -25.66 -5.18 -15.01
N ALA A 90 -24.34 -5.21 -15.08
CA ALA A 90 -23.51 -5.96 -14.12
C ALA A 90 -23.69 -5.42 -12.69
N ALA A 91 -23.70 -4.11 -12.50
CA ALA A 91 -23.92 -3.46 -11.21
C ALA A 91 -25.32 -3.78 -10.66
N GLU A 92 -26.37 -3.66 -11.48
CA GLU A 92 -27.72 -3.99 -11.07
C GLU A 92 -27.88 -5.49 -10.73
N ARG A 93 -27.23 -6.36 -11.48
CA ARG A 93 -27.20 -7.80 -11.19
C ARG A 93 -26.53 -8.06 -9.83
N ALA A 94 -25.42 -7.39 -9.54
CA ALA A 94 -24.74 -7.52 -8.27
C ALA A 94 -25.62 -7.03 -7.10
N LEU A 95 -26.29 -5.90 -7.26
CA LEU A 95 -27.21 -5.34 -6.24
C LEU A 95 -28.42 -6.23 -5.96
N ARG A 96 -28.85 -7.04 -6.93
CA ARG A 96 -29.95 -7.99 -6.76
C ARG A 96 -29.54 -9.31 -6.10
N GLN A 97 -28.23 -9.54 -5.90
CA GLN A 97 -27.79 -10.74 -5.19
C GLN A 97 -28.22 -10.68 -3.71
N PRO A 98 -28.57 -11.83 -3.11
CA PRO A 98 -28.87 -11.86 -1.69
C PRO A 98 -27.60 -11.47 -0.89
N HIS A 99 -27.79 -10.69 0.15
CA HIS A 99 -26.72 -10.41 1.08
C HIS A 99 -26.22 -11.68 1.77
N ALA A 100 -24.93 -11.71 2.10
CA ALA A 100 -24.40 -12.77 2.95
C ALA A 100 -25.19 -12.83 4.26
N ARG A 101 -25.46 -14.04 4.74
CA ARG A 101 -26.14 -14.21 6.04
C ARG A 101 -25.22 -13.67 7.15
N PRO A 102 -25.73 -12.92 8.13
CA PRO A 102 -24.91 -12.39 9.21
C PRO A 102 -24.06 -13.45 9.91
N GLU A 103 -24.63 -14.65 10.07
CA GLU A 103 -23.97 -15.78 10.73
C GLU A 103 -22.74 -16.26 9.96
N SER A 104 -22.72 -16.11 8.63
CA SER A 104 -21.59 -16.52 7.80
C SER A 104 -20.32 -15.67 8.03
N ALA A 105 -20.42 -14.54 8.73
CA ALA A 105 -19.26 -13.75 9.12
C ALA A 105 -18.32 -14.49 10.08
N LEU A 106 -18.83 -15.50 10.77
CA LEU A 106 -18.06 -16.32 11.70
C LEU A 106 -17.59 -17.64 11.07
N ASP A 107 -18.02 -17.94 9.83
CA ASP A 107 -17.62 -19.15 9.14
C ASP A 107 -16.11 -19.11 8.85
N PHE A 108 -15.40 -20.15 9.25
CA PHE A 108 -13.96 -20.33 8.98
C PHE A 108 -13.00 -19.27 9.56
N VAL A 109 -13.47 -18.39 10.47
CA VAL A 109 -12.61 -17.44 11.17
C VAL A 109 -11.62 -18.16 12.07
N TYR A 110 -12.06 -19.24 12.71
CA TYR A 110 -11.24 -20.12 13.53
C TYR A 110 -11.40 -21.57 13.08
N SER A 111 -10.48 -22.43 13.51
CA SER A 111 -10.64 -23.87 13.34
C SER A 111 -11.89 -24.36 14.08
N PRO A 112 -12.74 -25.20 13.48
CA PRO A 112 -13.88 -25.78 14.18
C PRO A 112 -13.47 -26.72 15.32
N ASP A 113 -12.23 -27.21 15.30
CA ASP A 113 -11.69 -28.17 16.26
C ASP A 113 -10.92 -27.53 17.42
N VAL A 114 -10.78 -26.19 17.42
CA VAL A 114 -10.02 -25.44 18.42
C VAL A 114 -10.87 -24.29 18.95
N ASP A 115 -11.23 -24.34 20.23
CA ASP A 115 -11.88 -23.23 20.91
C ASP A 115 -10.87 -22.12 21.21
N PRO A 116 -10.93 -20.97 20.48
CA PRO A 116 -10.01 -19.85 20.68
C PRO A 116 -10.24 -19.10 22.00
N THR A 117 -11.38 -19.35 22.68
CA THR A 117 -11.71 -18.73 23.96
C THR A 117 -11.30 -19.57 25.17
N SER A 118 -10.66 -20.72 24.92
CA SER A 118 -10.20 -21.58 26.02
C SER A 118 -9.07 -20.93 26.82
N ALA A 119 -9.01 -21.22 28.10
CA ALA A 119 -8.01 -20.66 29.02
C ALA A 119 -6.56 -20.87 28.59
N ARG A 120 -6.27 -21.82 27.70
CA ARG A 120 -4.93 -22.03 27.13
C ARG A 120 -4.44 -20.86 26.27
N PHE A 121 -5.34 -19.99 25.83
CA PHE A 121 -5.04 -18.79 25.05
C PHE A 121 -5.18 -17.51 25.86
N ASP A 122 -5.50 -17.60 27.17
CA ASP A 122 -5.52 -16.45 28.04
C ASP A 122 -4.13 -15.83 28.05
N ALA A 123 -4.02 -14.67 27.44
CA ALA A 123 -2.85 -13.82 27.55
C ALA A 123 -3.06 -12.87 28.72
N GLU A 124 -2.07 -12.25 29.17
CA GLU A 124 -1.87 -11.30 30.27
C GLU A 124 -3.11 -10.64 30.89
N THR A 125 -3.07 -10.47 32.20
CA THR A 125 -4.01 -9.60 32.93
C THR A 125 -4.04 -8.18 32.30
N ALA A 126 -5.23 -7.65 32.12
CA ALA A 126 -5.42 -6.30 31.61
C ALA A 126 -4.49 -5.32 32.34
N GLY A 127 -3.69 -4.57 31.58
CA GLY A 127 -2.84 -3.52 32.13
C GLY A 127 -3.66 -2.45 32.85
N ALA A 128 -3.02 -1.67 33.70
CA ALA A 128 -3.67 -0.57 34.39
C ALA A 128 -4.34 0.38 33.39
N GLU A 129 -5.58 0.77 33.66
CA GLU A 129 -6.30 1.75 32.85
C GLU A 129 -5.52 3.07 32.81
N SER A 130 -5.38 3.64 31.61
CA SER A 130 -4.78 4.96 31.45
C SER A 130 -5.75 6.04 31.97
N GLU A 131 -5.31 6.84 32.92
CA GLU A 131 -6.10 7.96 33.44
C GLU A 131 -6.33 9.10 32.44
N THR A 132 -5.63 9.09 31.30
CA THR A 132 -5.59 10.23 30.36
C THR A 132 -6.64 10.19 29.25
N GLY A 133 -7.41 9.12 29.12
CA GLY A 133 -8.45 8.99 28.09
C GLY A 133 -7.96 9.09 26.64
N LEU A 134 -6.72 8.72 26.37
CA LEU A 134 -6.14 8.70 25.02
C LEU A 134 -6.76 7.59 24.19
N THR A 135 -6.90 7.83 22.89
CA THR A 135 -7.22 6.78 21.93
C THR A 135 -6.02 5.84 21.75
N MET A 136 -6.28 4.62 21.28
CA MET A 136 -5.20 3.66 20.97
C MET A 136 -4.14 4.25 20.02
N VAL A 137 -4.55 5.01 19.00
CA VAL A 137 -3.63 5.64 18.04
C VAL A 137 -2.74 6.69 18.72
N GLU A 138 -3.34 7.53 19.58
CA GLU A 138 -2.59 8.52 20.36
C GLU A 138 -1.63 7.87 21.33
N THR A 139 -2.02 6.78 21.97
CA THR A 139 -1.14 6.01 22.86
C THR A 139 0.04 5.41 22.09
N ILE A 140 -0.20 4.81 20.92
CA ILE A 140 0.87 4.31 20.05
C ILE A 140 1.83 5.44 19.65
N ASN A 141 1.30 6.58 19.19
CA ASN A 141 2.11 7.73 18.78
C ASN A 141 2.97 8.24 19.95
N GLN A 142 2.37 8.40 21.14
CA GLN A 142 3.08 8.85 22.33
C GLN A 142 4.17 7.86 22.74
N THR A 143 3.87 6.56 22.76
CA THR A 143 4.87 5.51 23.06
C THR A 143 6.05 5.54 22.09
N LEU A 144 5.77 5.65 20.77
CA LEU A 144 6.85 5.76 19.78
C LEU A 144 7.70 7.00 20.03
N ARG A 145 7.10 8.13 20.35
CA ARG A 145 7.78 9.39 20.66
C ARG A 145 8.71 9.24 21.87
N ASP A 146 8.20 8.68 22.96
CA ASP A 146 8.94 8.48 24.20
C ASP A 146 10.11 7.51 23.99
N GLU A 147 9.91 6.41 23.28
CA GLU A 147 10.97 5.43 22.98
C GLU A 147 12.03 6.02 22.05
N MET A 148 11.64 6.79 21.05
CA MET A 148 12.58 7.46 20.15
C MET A 148 13.37 8.57 20.86
N ALA A 149 12.75 9.28 21.78
CA ALA A 149 13.45 10.27 22.60
C ALA A 149 14.47 9.61 23.56
N ARG A 150 14.11 8.44 24.11
CA ARG A 150 14.94 7.70 25.07
C ARG A 150 16.14 7.01 24.42
N ASP A 151 15.96 6.45 23.21
CA ASP A 151 17.00 5.66 22.54
C ASP A 151 17.19 6.08 21.08
N PRO A 152 18.36 6.64 20.71
CA PRO A 152 18.63 7.07 19.34
C PRO A 152 18.70 5.91 18.33
N ARG A 153 18.77 4.66 18.78
CA ARG A 153 18.77 3.47 17.90
C ARG A 153 17.38 3.06 17.45
N VAL A 154 16.34 3.62 18.04
CA VAL A 154 14.94 3.35 17.62
C VAL A 154 14.67 4.04 16.30
N LEU A 155 14.25 3.26 15.31
CA LEU A 155 13.91 3.70 13.95
C LEU A 155 12.48 3.27 13.62
N VAL A 156 11.72 4.14 12.99
CA VAL A 156 10.34 3.83 12.53
C VAL A 156 10.30 3.94 11.01
N PHE A 157 9.92 2.89 10.34
CA PHE A 157 9.82 2.90 8.89
C PHE A 157 8.78 1.91 8.37
N GLY A 158 8.33 2.15 7.16
CA GLY A 158 7.32 1.36 6.50
C GLY A 158 6.79 2.11 5.29
N GLN A 159 5.72 1.63 4.73
CA GLN A 159 5.02 2.30 3.66
C GLN A 159 4.26 3.50 4.25
N ASP A 160 4.52 4.71 3.81
CA ASP A 160 3.80 5.93 4.20
C ASP A 160 3.86 6.34 5.70
N VAL A 161 4.83 5.90 6.46
CA VAL A 161 4.97 6.28 7.89
C VAL A 161 5.49 7.71 8.09
N ALA A 162 6.23 8.26 7.14
CA ALA A 162 6.80 9.58 7.22
C ALA A 162 5.74 10.69 7.04
N ASP A 163 5.99 11.87 7.60
CA ASP A 163 5.14 13.04 7.39
C ASP A 163 5.20 13.54 5.95
N ALA A 164 6.37 13.45 5.33
CA ALA A 164 6.59 13.80 3.94
C ALA A 164 7.54 12.80 3.27
N SER A 165 7.37 12.59 1.97
CA SER A 165 8.23 11.71 1.18
C SER A 165 9.66 12.25 1.01
N ARG A 166 9.83 13.56 1.15
CA ARG A 166 11.12 14.25 1.08
C ARG A 166 11.24 15.20 2.27
N ALA A 167 12.39 15.23 2.89
CA ALA A 167 12.66 16.05 4.07
C ALA A 167 12.48 17.57 3.79
N ASP A 168 12.84 18.03 2.60
CA ASP A 168 12.70 19.43 2.17
C ASP A 168 11.23 19.86 2.03
N ALA A 169 10.30 18.94 1.84
CA ALA A 169 8.88 19.22 1.77
C ALA A 169 8.22 19.38 3.16
N LEU A 170 8.86 18.97 4.25
CA LEU A 170 8.28 19.00 5.59
C LEU A 170 7.74 20.35 6.04
N THR A 171 8.35 21.44 5.59
CA THR A 171 7.91 22.82 5.91
C THR A 171 6.74 23.29 5.06
N GLN A 172 6.46 22.60 3.97
CA GLN A 172 5.47 23.00 2.94
C GLN A 172 4.18 22.17 3.00
N VAL A 173 4.19 21.04 3.72
CA VAL A 173 3.04 20.11 3.80
C VAL A 173 2.58 19.95 5.23
N LYS A 174 1.31 19.59 5.42
CA LYS A 174 0.76 19.28 6.73
C LYS A 174 1.38 18.04 7.35
N GLY A 175 1.76 17.08 6.52
CA GLY A 175 2.30 15.77 6.92
C GLY A 175 1.23 14.68 6.95
N LYS A 176 1.62 13.48 6.48
CA LYS A 176 0.75 12.31 6.46
C LYS A 176 0.82 11.53 7.77
N GLY A 177 2.02 11.14 8.22
CA GLY A 177 2.22 10.43 9.48
C GLY A 177 1.49 9.09 9.56
N GLY A 178 1.58 8.29 8.48
CA GLY A 178 0.89 7.01 8.37
C GLY A 178 -0.58 7.11 7.97
N VAL A 179 -1.16 5.99 7.55
CA VAL A 179 -2.58 5.89 7.16
C VAL A 179 -3.48 6.19 8.34
N PHE A 180 -3.14 5.67 9.52
CA PHE A 180 -3.90 5.83 10.76
C PHE A 180 -3.38 6.95 11.66
N LYS A 181 -2.41 7.74 11.21
CA LYS A 181 -1.76 8.81 11.99
C LYS A 181 -0.95 8.35 13.21
N ALA A 182 -0.67 7.06 13.32
CA ALA A 182 0.10 6.50 14.41
C ALA A 182 1.54 7.05 14.48
N THR A 183 2.09 7.51 13.36
CA THR A 183 3.46 8.05 13.25
C THR A 183 3.48 9.57 12.97
N ALA A 184 2.34 10.25 13.08
CA ALA A 184 2.22 11.66 12.77
C ALA A 184 3.17 12.51 13.63
N GLY A 185 3.93 13.41 12.99
CA GLY A 185 4.87 14.32 13.60
C GLY A 185 6.23 13.71 13.98
N LEU A 186 6.40 12.39 13.94
CA LEU A 186 7.65 11.75 14.33
C LEU A 186 8.82 12.13 13.40
N GLN A 187 8.58 12.20 12.09
CA GLN A 187 9.64 12.62 11.17
C GLN A 187 10.06 14.07 11.40
N ARG A 188 9.12 14.96 11.73
CA ARG A 188 9.42 16.36 12.06
C ARG A 188 10.31 16.49 13.28
N GLU A 189 10.09 15.63 14.26
CA GLU A 189 10.80 15.68 15.54
C GLU A 189 12.15 14.97 15.51
N PHE A 190 12.21 13.78 14.88
CA PHE A 190 13.37 12.91 14.94
C PHE A 190 14.18 12.83 13.64
N GLY A 191 13.69 13.46 12.57
CA GLY A 191 14.35 13.52 11.27
C GLY A 191 14.10 12.30 10.38
N ASP A 192 14.42 12.47 9.10
CA ASP A 192 14.21 11.48 8.02
C ASP A 192 15.16 10.28 8.10
N ALA A 193 16.29 10.42 8.79
CA ALA A 193 17.18 9.29 9.05
C ALA A 193 16.60 8.27 10.05
N ARG A 194 15.62 8.69 10.85
CA ARG A 194 14.99 7.84 11.87
C ARG A 194 13.53 7.50 11.57
N VAL A 195 12.85 8.30 10.78
CA VAL A 195 11.46 8.08 10.37
C VAL A 195 11.35 8.25 8.86
N PHE A 196 11.19 7.16 8.13
CA PHE A 196 11.26 7.19 6.67
C PHE A 196 10.34 6.19 5.99
N ASN A 197 9.90 6.54 4.78
CA ASN A 197 9.10 5.67 3.93
C ASN A 197 9.98 4.61 3.25
N THR A 198 9.37 3.45 3.00
CA THR A 198 9.93 2.38 2.17
C THR A 198 9.08 2.20 0.91
N PRO A 199 9.59 1.50 -0.10
CA PRO A 199 8.74 0.93 -1.13
C PRO A 199 7.70 -0.03 -0.54
N LEU A 200 6.62 -0.28 -1.31
CA LEU A 200 5.59 -1.27 -1.02
C LEU A 200 6.18 -2.68 -1.25
N ALA A 201 6.83 -3.21 -0.23
CA ALA A 201 7.51 -4.49 -0.29
C ALA A 201 7.67 -5.07 1.13
N GLU A 202 6.63 -5.70 1.66
CA GLU A 202 6.52 -6.11 3.05
C GLU A 202 7.63 -7.11 3.45
N ALA A 203 7.99 -8.02 2.55
CA ALA A 203 9.14 -8.91 2.77
C ALA A 203 10.45 -8.12 2.98
N ASN A 204 10.66 -7.05 2.21
CA ASN A 204 11.83 -6.18 2.38
C ASN A 204 11.73 -5.33 3.66
N ILE A 205 10.54 -4.83 4.00
CA ILE A 205 10.33 -4.05 5.23
C ILE A 205 10.78 -4.87 6.44
N ILE A 206 10.29 -6.09 6.59
CA ILE A 206 10.64 -6.97 7.71
C ILE A 206 12.08 -7.49 7.58
N GLY A 207 12.51 -7.94 6.41
CA GLY A 207 13.89 -8.41 6.21
C GLY A 207 14.94 -7.33 6.49
N ARG A 208 14.65 -6.08 6.15
CA ARG A 208 15.50 -4.92 6.51
C ARG A 208 15.52 -4.70 8.02
N ALA A 209 14.36 -4.81 8.69
CA ALA A 209 14.30 -4.69 10.16
C ALA A 209 15.17 -5.74 10.83
N VAL A 210 15.10 -6.99 10.37
CA VAL A 210 15.97 -8.07 10.87
C VAL A 210 17.44 -7.70 10.72
N GLY A 211 17.88 -7.27 9.56
CA GLY A 211 19.26 -6.84 9.31
C GLY A 211 19.70 -5.65 10.18
N MET A 212 18.82 -4.67 10.37
CA MET A 212 19.08 -3.52 11.27
C MET A 212 19.21 -3.95 12.72
N ALA A 213 18.35 -4.87 13.20
CA ALA A 213 18.39 -5.40 14.55
C ALA A 213 19.73 -6.12 14.82
N VAL A 214 20.21 -6.92 13.88
CA VAL A 214 21.52 -7.59 13.94
C VAL A 214 22.66 -6.57 14.05
N ARG A 215 22.48 -5.38 13.48
CA ARG A 215 23.47 -4.28 13.59
C ARG A 215 23.29 -3.42 14.84
N GLY A 216 22.42 -3.78 15.76
CA GLY A 216 22.22 -3.11 17.05
C GLY A 216 21.22 -1.95 17.05
N PHE A 217 20.51 -1.72 15.95
CA PHE A 217 19.36 -0.82 15.93
C PHE A 217 18.12 -1.47 16.56
N LYS A 218 17.14 -0.64 16.88
CA LYS A 218 15.82 -1.07 17.36
C LYS A 218 14.75 -0.65 16.34
N PRO A 219 14.61 -1.40 15.25
CA PRO A 219 13.70 -1.07 14.19
C PRO A 219 12.24 -1.36 14.61
N ILE A 220 11.37 -0.43 14.30
CA ILE A 220 9.90 -0.57 14.40
C ILE A 220 9.35 -0.47 12.99
N PRO A 221 9.26 -1.58 12.24
CA PRO A 221 8.70 -1.61 10.91
C PRO A 221 7.18 -1.64 10.96
N GLU A 222 6.52 -0.78 10.18
CA GLU A 222 5.07 -0.80 10.03
C GLU A 222 4.65 -1.60 8.80
N ILE A 223 3.73 -2.54 9.00
CA ILE A 223 2.87 -3.09 7.96
C ILE A 223 1.49 -2.47 8.15
N GLN A 224 0.98 -1.75 7.15
CA GLN A 224 -0.21 -0.89 7.29
C GLN A 224 -1.48 -1.64 7.72
N PHE A 225 -1.67 -2.86 7.18
CA PHE A 225 -2.83 -3.69 7.46
C PHE A 225 -2.38 -5.13 7.71
N LEU A 226 -3.02 -5.82 8.63
CA LEU A 226 -2.69 -7.22 8.94
C LEU A 226 -2.79 -8.12 7.70
N ASP A 227 -3.71 -7.84 6.80
CA ASP A 227 -3.88 -8.60 5.55
C ASP A 227 -2.64 -8.56 4.65
N TYR A 228 -1.77 -7.57 4.81
CA TYR A 228 -0.54 -7.41 4.02
C TYR A 228 0.67 -8.10 4.66
N ILE A 229 0.50 -8.78 5.80
CA ILE A 229 1.60 -9.46 6.50
C ILE A 229 2.18 -10.64 5.71
N TRP A 230 1.41 -11.26 4.83
CA TRP A 230 1.78 -12.51 4.18
C TRP A 230 3.12 -12.48 3.43
N PRO A 231 3.46 -11.47 2.62
CA PRO A 231 4.78 -11.40 1.99
C PRO A 231 5.92 -11.29 3.01
N ALA A 232 5.66 -10.69 4.18
CA ALA A 232 6.62 -10.52 5.26
C ALA A 232 6.68 -11.73 6.20
N TYR A 233 5.65 -12.58 6.20
CA TYR A 233 5.51 -13.70 7.15
C TYR A 233 6.71 -14.66 7.12
N MET A 234 7.23 -14.95 5.94
CA MET A 234 8.40 -15.80 5.79
C MET A 234 9.65 -15.22 6.48
N GLN A 235 9.80 -13.92 6.48
CA GLN A 235 10.89 -13.26 7.21
C GLN A 235 10.70 -13.41 8.72
N LEU A 236 9.47 -13.26 9.21
CA LEU A 236 9.15 -13.46 10.63
C LEU A 236 9.27 -14.90 11.06
N HIS A 237 8.79 -15.83 10.23
CA HIS A 237 8.74 -17.27 10.55
C HIS A 237 10.10 -17.95 10.43
N ASN A 238 10.87 -17.63 9.38
CA ASN A 238 12.13 -18.31 9.10
C ASN A 238 13.34 -17.56 9.64
N GLU A 239 13.47 -16.26 9.31
CA GLU A 239 14.71 -15.54 9.58
C GLU A 239 14.83 -15.10 11.04
N VAL A 240 13.78 -14.55 11.64
CA VAL A 240 13.84 -14.05 13.02
C VAL A 240 14.18 -15.15 14.03
N PRO A 241 13.58 -16.35 13.99
CA PRO A 241 13.97 -17.42 14.90
C PRO A 241 15.38 -17.93 14.68
N LEU A 242 15.83 -18.03 13.42
CA LEU A 242 17.15 -18.61 13.08
C LEU A 242 18.31 -17.69 13.45
N ILE A 243 18.11 -16.36 13.36
CA ILE A 243 19.17 -15.39 13.72
C ILE A 243 19.51 -15.42 15.21
N ARG A 244 18.58 -15.89 16.04
CA ARG A 244 18.80 -16.03 17.48
C ARG A 244 19.73 -17.19 17.84
N TRP A 245 19.82 -18.18 17.00
CA TRP A 245 20.64 -19.39 17.18
C TRP A 245 21.93 -19.31 16.37
#